data_f5bcb4fa1db639c9320afef7b78abe6e
#
_entry.id   f5bcb4fa1db639c9320afef7b78abe6e
#
_cell.length_a   1.000
_cell.length_b   1.000
_cell.length_c   1.000
_cell.angle_alpha   90.00
_cell.angle_beta   90.00
_cell.angle_gamma   90.00
#
_symmetry.space_group_name_H-M   'P 1'
#
loop_
_entity.id
_entity.type
_entity.pdbx_description
1 polymer ?
#
loop_
_entity_poly.entity_id
_entity_poly.type
_entity_poly.pdbx_seq_one_letter_code
_entity_poly.pdbx_strand_id
1 'polypeptide(L)'
;YRMNLLVSGDEIADLILVFGGTNDSWADVPIGELKYEDWDPKDMYSCLPACCFMLDHLTTRAPESEIVFIINSELKDEITDGIIEACAHYGVHSLLLKDIEKKWGHPSIKGMAQINEQLSAFVAGLK
;
A
#
# COMPACT_ATOMS: atom_id res chain seq x y z
N TYR A 1 9.89 -8.90 7.40
CA TYR A 1 10.01 -9.17 8.85
C TYR A 1 8.91 -8.49 9.66
N ARG A 2 8.76 -7.15 9.56
CA ARG A 2 7.73 -6.44 10.32
C ARG A 2 6.31 -6.83 9.90
N MET A 3 6.12 -7.11 8.64
CA MET A 3 4.84 -7.55 8.11
C MET A 3 4.36 -8.85 8.77
N ASN A 4 5.30 -9.77 9.02
CA ASN A 4 4.95 -11.03 9.68
C ASN A 4 4.40 -10.82 11.09
N LEU A 5 4.85 -9.78 11.79
CA LEU A 5 4.38 -9.47 13.12
C LEU A 5 2.93 -8.98 13.15
N LEU A 6 2.47 -8.35 12.06
CA LEU A 6 1.10 -7.84 11.95
C LEU A 6 0.06 -8.97 11.87
N VAL A 7 0.44 -10.09 11.28
CA VAL A 7 -0.49 -11.19 11.00
C VAL A 7 -0.05 -12.51 11.61
N SER A 8 0.87 -12.46 12.58
CA SER A 8 1.29 -13.63 13.35
C SER A 8 0.63 -13.59 14.73
N GLY A 9 0.03 -14.66 15.15
CA GLY A 9 -0.65 -14.72 16.44
C GLY A 9 -2.16 -14.89 16.29
N ASP A 10 -2.87 -14.86 17.40
CA ASP A 10 -4.29 -15.16 17.44
C ASP A 10 -5.18 -13.93 17.19
N GLU A 11 -4.62 -12.73 17.41
CA GLU A 11 -5.36 -11.49 17.20
C GLU A 11 -4.96 -10.84 15.89
N ILE A 12 -5.86 -10.86 14.91
CA ILE A 12 -5.67 -10.20 13.63
C ILE A 12 -6.66 -9.05 13.52
N ALA A 13 -6.17 -7.88 13.11
CA ALA A 13 -6.99 -6.68 13.00
C ALA A 13 -8.12 -6.85 11.99
N ASP A 14 -9.28 -6.26 12.27
CA ASP A 14 -10.41 -6.25 11.33
C ASP A 14 -10.13 -5.35 10.13
N LEU A 15 -9.37 -4.29 10.34
CA LEU A 15 -8.99 -3.32 9.31
C LEU A 15 -7.47 -3.15 9.32
N ILE A 16 -6.85 -3.35 8.16
CA ILE A 16 -5.42 -3.16 7.98
C ILE A 16 -5.20 -2.04 6.96
N LEU A 17 -4.49 -1.01 7.38
CA LEU A 17 -4.14 0.11 6.51
C LEU A 17 -2.66 -0.01 6.12
N VAL A 18 -2.40 0.01 4.82
CA VAL A 18 -1.03 -0.01 4.27
C VAL A 18 -0.78 1.33 3.59
N PHE A 19 0.30 1.97 3.94
CA PHE A 19 0.70 3.25 3.34
C PHE A 19 2.13 3.14 2.86
N GLY A 20 2.34 3.08 1.55
CA GLY A 20 3.67 2.87 1.00
C GLY A 20 3.81 3.35 -0.43
N GLY A 21 5.01 3.14 -1.00
CA GLY A 21 5.33 3.53 -2.37
C GLY A 21 5.95 4.91 -2.51
N THR A 22 5.80 5.78 -1.51
CA THR A 22 6.33 7.15 -1.54
C THR A 22 7.86 7.13 -1.67
N ASN A 23 8.53 6.41 -0.80
CA ASN A 23 9.99 6.34 -0.83
C ASN A 23 10.49 5.64 -2.10
N ASP A 24 9.79 4.63 -2.60
CA ASP A 24 10.15 3.94 -3.82
C ASP A 24 10.13 4.88 -5.02
N SER A 25 9.12 5.75 -5.10
CA SER A 25 9.02 6.73 -6.16
C SER A 25 10.12 7.78 -6.06
N TRP A 26 10.35 8.27 -4.85
CA TRP A 26 11.27 9.39 -4.59
C TRP A 26 12.73 8.98 -4.66
N ALA A 27 13.07 7.78 -4.20
CA ALA A 27 14.46 7.29 -4.14
C ALA A 27 14.89 6.55 -5.40
N ASP A 28 14.09 6.55 -6.45
CA ASP A 28 14.36 5.83 -7.70
C ASP A 28 14.64 4.34 -7.50
N VAL A 29 13.93 3.71 -6.59
CA VAL A 29 13.99 2.27 -6.41
C VAL A 29 13.49 1.59 -7.70
N PRO A 30 14.11 0.49 -8.15
CA PRO A 30 13.63 -0.23 -9.32
C PRO A 30 12.14 -0.56 -9.19
N ILE A 31 11.36 -0.22 -10.21
CA ILE A 31 9.91 -0.43 -10.17
C ILE A 31 9.59 -1.92 -10.33
N GLY A 32 10.25 -2.58 -11.29
CA GLY A 32 10.00 -3.98 -11.58
C GLY A 32 8.66 -4.20 -12.26
N GLU A 33 8.30 -5.46 -12.38
CA GLU A 33 7.04 -5.87 -12.97
C GLU A 33 6.18 -6.59 -11.92
N LEU A 34 4.87 -6.55 -12.10
CA LEU A 34 3.95 -7.28 -11.23
C LEU A 34 4.28 -8.77 -11.28
N LYS A 35 4.40 -9.38 -10.10
CA LYS A 35 4.73 -10.80 -9.97
C LYS A 35 3.90 -11.39 -8.84
N TYR A 36 3.08 -12.37 -9.18
CA TYR A 36 2.07 -12.90 -8.24
C TYR A 36 2.44 -14.26 -7.62
N GLU A 37 3.58 -14.83 -8.02
CA GLU A 37 4.03 -16.12 -7.48
C GLU A 37 5.54 -16.29 -7.71
N ASP A 38 6.11 -17.29 -7.06
CA ASP A 38 7.51 -17.70 -7.23
C ASP A 38 8.52 -16.59 -6.98
N TRP A 39 8.27 -15.77 -5.96
CA TRP A 39 9.21 -14.69 -5.61
C TRP A 39 10.52 -15.26 -5.07
N ASP A 40 11.63 -14.62 -5.45
CA ASP A 40 12.93 -14.88 -4.87
C ASP A 40 13.40 -13.64 -4.07
N PRO A 41 14.51 -13.75 -3.30
CA PRO A 41 14.97 -12.60 -2.48
C PRO A 41 15.28 -11.34 -3.28
N LYS A 42 15.65 -11.46 -4.56
CA LYS A 42 15.93 -10.30 -5.41
C LYS A 42 14.70 -9.48 -5.73
N ASP A 43 13.54 -10.14 -5.77
CA ASP A 43 12.28 -9.46 -6.07
C ASP A 43 11.93 -8.42 -5.01
N MET A 44 12.45 -8.60 -3.79
CA MET A 44 12.17 -7.68 -2.69
C MET A 44 12.88 -6.33 -2.83
N TYR A 45 13.80 -6.19 -3.78
CA TYR A 45 14.47 -4.94 -4.07
C TYR A 45 13.80 -4.12 -5.15
N SER A 46 12.70 -4.60 -5.71
CA SER A 46 11.89 -3.89 -6.70
C SER A 46 10.51 -3.60 -6.13
N CYS A 47 9.96 -2.44 -6.45
CA CYS A 47 8.71 -1.94 -5.85
C CYS A 47 7.51 -2.87 -6.08
N LEU A 48 7.20 -3.17 -7.35
CA LEU A 48 5.98 -3.93 -7.68
C LEU A 48 6.02 -5.39 -7.25
N PRO A 49 7.12 -6.14 -7.47
CA PRO A 49 7.18 -7.52 -6.96
C PRO A 49 7.07 -7.59 -5.44
N ALA A 50 7.72 -6.67 -4.72
CA ALA A 50 7.64 -6.62 -3.26
C ALA A 50 6.23 -6.28 -2.78
N CYS A 51 5.55 -5.37 -3.48
CA CYS A 51 4.15 -5.03 -3.20
C CYS A 51 3.25 -6.25 -3.35
N CYS A 52 3.39 -6.99 -4.45
CA CYS A 52 2.60 -8.20 -4.69
C CYS A 52 2.85 -9.26 -3.60
N PHE A 53 4.11 -9.47 -3.23
CA PHE A 53 4.46 -10.40 -2.16
C PHE A 53 3.80 -10.01 -0.84
N MET A 54 3.85 -8.73 -0.48
CA MET A 54 3.23 -8.23 0.74
C MET A 54 1.71 -8.44 0.73
N LEU A 55 1.04 -8.11 -0.38
CA LEU A 55 -0.40 -8.26 -0.49
C LEU A 55 -0.82 -9.74 -0.45
N ASP A 56 -0.05 -10.61 -1.12
CA ASP A 56 -0.28 -12.05 -1.07
C ASP A 56 -0.19 -12.57 0.37
N HIS A 57 0.83 -12.15 1.10
CA HIS A 57 1.02 -12.56 2.48
C HIS A 57 -0.12 -12.07 3.37
N LEU A 58 -0.49 -10.78 3.28
CA LEU A 58 -1.54 -10.21 4.10
C LEU A 58 -2.90 -10.85 3.82
N THR A 59 -3.26 -11.04 2.54
CA THR A 59 -4.55 -11.63 2.18
C THR A 59 -4.63 -13.11 2.54
N THR A 60 -3.51 -13.83 2.49
CA THR A 60 -3.46 -15.23 2.87
C THR A 60 -3.59 -15.42 4.38
N ARG A 61 -2.92 -14.56 5.16
CA ARG A 61 -2.89 -14.67 6.62
C ARG A 61 -4.08 -13.99 7.30
N ALA A 62 -4.69 -13.01 6.65
CA ALA A 62 -5.81 -12.23 7.19
C ALA A 62 -6.97 -12.17 6.18
N PRO A 63 -7.54 -13.32 5.79
CA PRO A 63 -8.56 -13.35 4.74
C PRO A 63 -9.88 -12.65 5.12
N GLU A 64 -10.14 -12.49 6.40
CA GLU A 64 -11.36 -11.84 6.89
C GLU A 64 -11.18 -10.34 7.15
N SER A 65 -9.96 -9.83 7.03
CA SER A 65 -9.68 -8.42 7.29
C SER A 65 -9.99 -7.57 6.06
N GLU A 66 -10.51 -6.36 6.31
CA GLU A 66 -10.56 -5.32 5.29
C GLU A 66 -9.17 -4.71 5.17
N ILE A 67 -8.61 -4.70 3.98
CA ILE A 67 -7.29 -4.16 3.72
C ILE A 67 -7.40 -3.00 2.76
N VAL A 68 -6.84 -1.84 3.14
CA VAL A 68 -6.82 -0.64 2.30
C VAL A 68 -5.36 -0.25 2.06
N PHE A 69 -4.96 -0.20 0.80
CA PHE A 69 -3.66 0.33 0.41
C PHE A 69 -3.83 1.81 0.09
N ILE A 70 -3.18 2.65 0.88
CA ILE A 70 -3.22 4.10 0.72
C ILE A 70 -2.06 4.51 -0.18
N ILE A 71 -2.39 5.12 -1.32
CA ILE A 71 -1.41 5.55 -2.32
C ILE A 71 -1.28 7.07 -2.25
N ASN A 72 -0.08 7.56 -1.98
CA ASN A 72 0.17 8.99 -1.90
C ASN A 72 -0.04 9.65 -3.26
N SER A 73 -0.29 10.96 -3.26
CA SER A 73 -0.37 11.75 -4.50
C SER A 73 1.03 11.98 -5.07
N GLU A 74 1.10 12.24 -6.37
CA GLU A 74 2.35 12.62 -7.06
C GLU A 74 3.45 11.55 -7.10
N LEU A 75 3.08 10.27 -7.02
CA LEU A 75 4.01 9.18 -7.28
C LEU A 75 4.17 8.97 -8.79
N LYS A 76 5.24 8.26 -9.18
CA LYS A 76 5.40 7.85 -10.57
C LYS A 76 4.19 7.05 -11.03
N ASP A 77 3.73 7.32 -12.25
CA ASP A 77 2.51 6.69 -12.77
C ASP A 77 2.62 5.16 -12.78
N GLU A 78 3.78 4.62 -13.14
CA GLU A 78 4.00 3.17 -13.16
C GLU A 78 3.83 2.55 -11.78
N ILE A 79 4.22 3.26 -10.72
CA ILE A 79 4.06 2.79 -9.35
C ILE A 79 2.59 2.84 -8.96
N THR A 80 1.92 3.97 -9.20
CA THR A 80 0.51 4.15 -8.87
C THR A 80 -0.35 3.11 -9.59
N ASP A 81 -0.19 3.00 -10.90
CA ASP A 81 -0.98 2.07 -11.71
C ASP A 81 -0.70 0.61 -11.33
N GLY A 82 0.58 0.28 -11.07
CA GLY A 82 0.97 -1.06 -10.66
C GLY A 82 0.39 -1.46 -9.31
N ILE A 83 0.40 -0.56 -8.34
CA ILE A 83 -0.20 -0.83 -7.02
C ILE A 83 -1.71 -1.03 -7.15
N ILE A 84 -2.38 -0.20 -7.93
CA ILE A 84 -3.82 -0.34 -8.15
C ILE A 84 -4.14 -1.70 -8.78
N GLU A 85 -3.37 -2.11 -9.79
CA GLU A 85 -3.55 -3.41 -10.45
C GLU A 85 -3.31 -4.57 -9.47
N ALA A 86 -2.26 -4.49 -8.66
CA ALA A 86 -1.96 -5.50 -7.65
C ALA A 86 -3.09 -5.60 -6.62
N CYS A 87 -3.60 -4.46 -6.14
CA CYS A 87 -4.73 -4.44 -5.21
C CYS A 87 -5.97 -5.10 -5.81
N ALA A 88 -6.27 -4.81 -7.08
CA ALA A 88 -7.40 -5.43 -7.77
C ALA A 88 -7.23 -6.95 -7.86
N HIS A 89 -6.01 -7.43 -8.13
CA HIS A 89 -5.71 -8.86 -8.20
C HIS A 89 -5.98 -9.57 -6.87
N TYR A 90 -5.62 -8.94 -5.75
CA TYR A 90 -5.77 -9.55 -4.43
C TYR A 90 -7.08 -9.20 -3.72
N GLY A 91 -7.95 -8.43 -4.35
CA GLY A 91 -9.19 -8.01 -3.71
C GLY A 91 -8.98 -7.01 -2.58
N VAL A 92 -7.91 -6.25 -2.63
CA VAL A 92 -7.55 -5.22 -1.65
C VAL A 92 -8.06 -3.87 -2.13
N HIS A 93 -8.63 -3.08 -1.20
CA HIS A 93 -9.07 -1.73 -1.53
C HIS A 93 -7.85 -0.83 -1.79
N SER A 94 -7.97 0.06 -2.76
CA SER A 94 -6.94 1.07 -3.01
C SER A 94 -7.55 2.46 -2.86
N LEU A 95 -6.84 3.33 -2.13
CA LEU A 95 -7.23 4.72 -1.96
C LEU A 95 -6.13 5.60 -2.51
N LEU A 96 -6.37 6.22 -3.65
CA LEU A 96 -5.45 7.20 -4.23
C LEU A 96 -5.75 8.56 -3.62
N LEU A 97 -4.79 9.07 -2.84
CA LEU A 97 -4.89 10.40 -2.25
C LEU A 97 -4.76 11.48 -3.33
N LYS A 98 -5.44 12.60 -3.12
CA LYS A 98 -5.44 13.72 -4.08
C LYS A 98 -5.06 15.01 -3.38
N ASP A 99 -4.21 15.78 -4.06
CA ASP A 99 -3.89 17.17 -3.65
C ASP A 99 -3.40 17.28 -2.21
N ILE A 100 -2.50 16.38 -1.81
CA ILE A 100 -1.92 16.41 -0.47
C ILE A 100 -0.79 17.43 -0.44
N GLU A 101 -0.87 18.42 0.47
CA GLU A 101 0.21 19.37 0.67
C GLU A 101 1.44 18.66 1.23
N LYS A 102 2.59 18.90 0.61
CA LYS A 102 3.85 18.28 0.98
C LYS A 102 4.91 19.32 1.28
N LYS A 103 5.80 18.95 2.21
CA LYS A 103 6.99 19.71 2.52
C LYS A 103 8.16 18.73 2.50
N TRP A 104 9.16 19.01 1.66
CA TRP A 104 10.32 18.13 1.47
C TRP A 104 9.94 16.70 1.04
N GLY A 105 8.90 16.59 0.18
CA GLY A 105 8.44 15.30 -0.32
C GLY A 105 7.55 14.50 0.62
N HIS A 106 7.33 14.99 1.83
CA HIS A 106 6.47 14.35 2.82
C HIS A 106 5.25 15.22 3.12
N PRO A 107 4.13 14.62 3.56
CA PRO A 107 2.96 15.41 3.93
C PRO A 107 3.29 16.42 5.03
N SER A 108 2.86 17.68 4.83
CA SER A 108 2.92 18.70 5.85
C SER A 108 1.84 18.46 6.92
N ILE A 109 1.76 19.31 7.95
CA ILE A 109 0.68 19.24 8.94
C ILE A 109 -0.68 19.33 8.24
N LYS A 110 -0.82 20.27 7.31
CA LYS A 110 -2.03 20.42 6.49
C LYS A 110 -2.25 19.16 5.63
N GLY A 111 -1.18 18.62 5.04
CA GLY A 111 -1.23 17.40 4.25
C GLY A 111 -1.71 16.20 5.07
N MET A 112 -1.26 16.07 6.31
CA MET A 112 -1.73 15.01 7.20
C MET A 112 -3.23 15.13 7.50
N ALA A 113 -3.72 16.34 7.69
CA ALA A 113 -5.16 16.57 7.88
C ALA A 113 -5.95 16.20 6.62
N GLN A 114 -5.42 16.51 5.43
CA GLN A 114 -6.03 16.15 4.15
C GLN A 114 -6.08 14.62 3.97
N ILE A 115 -5.02 13.93 4.36
CA ILE A 115 -4.98 12.45 4.32
C ILE A 115 -6.05 11.88 5.25
N ASN A 116 -6.12 12.40 6.47
CA ASN A 116 -7.11 11.95 7.45
C ASN A 116 -8.54 12.13 6.94
N GLU A 117 -8.83 13.26 6.32
CA GLU A 117 -10.15 13.53 5.75
C GLU A 117 -10.51 12.53 4.65
N GLN A 118 -9.60 12.31 3.71
CA GLN A 118 -9.83 11.41 2.59
C GLN A 118 -9.94 9.95 3.06
N LEU A 119 -9.07 9.54 3.97
CA LEU A 119 -9.07 8.18 4.52
C LEU A 119 -10.34 7.93 5.35
N SER A 120 -10.73 8.86 6.19
CA SER A 120 -11.94 8.72 7.03
C SER A 120 -13.20 8.58 6.19
N ALA A 121 -13.32 9.37 5.13
CA ALA A 121 -14.44 9.29 4.20
C ALA A 121 -14.46 7.94 3.47
N PHE A 122 -13.30 7.45 3.05
CA PHE A 122 -13.18 6.17 2.35
C PHE A 122 -13.57 5.00 3.27
N VAL A 123 -13.04 4.98 4.48
CA VAL A 123 -13.31 3.91 5.45
C VAL A 123 -14.79 3.90 5.84
N ALA A 124 -15.39 5.07 6.01
CA ALA A 124 -16.82 5.16 6.30
C ALA A 124 -17.68 4.54 5.19
N GLY A 125 -17.23 4.66 3.93
CA GLY A 125 -17.92 4.07 2.78
C GLY A 125 -17.82 2.55 2.68
N LEU A 126 -16.90 1.93 3.44
CA LEU A 126 -16.74 0.47 3.46
C LEU A 126 -17.77 -0.24 4.35
N LYS A 127 -18.48 0.49 5.19
CA LYS A 127 -19.43 -0.09 6.17
C LYS A 127 -20.84 -0.22 5.61
#